data_07ea5e5a14bb28f508a99f44ddd36a8d
#
_entry.id   07ea5e5a14bb28f508a99f44ddd36a8d
#
_cell.length_a   1.000
_cell.length_b   1.000
_cell.length_c   1.000
_cell.angle_alpha   90.00
_cell.angle_beta   90.00
_cell.angle_gamma   90.00
#
_symmetry.space_group_name_H-M   'P 1'
#
loop_
_entity.id
_entity.type
_entity.pdbx_description
1 polymer ?
#
loop_
_entity_poly.entity_id
_entity_poly.type
_entity_poly.pdbx_seq_one_letter_code
_entity_poly.pdbx_strand_id
1 'polypeptide(L)'
;MMRRIAVLDAPTNLGLRPPTSTSAPGCGKAPGALRDHGLLARLRARDAGCLTPPRYDPGDWRPGDGVCHAPEISNYSVALADRIGAIIDRGEFPLVLGGDCSVLLGSALAMHRLGEAVGGRIGLVFVDGHSDFRHPGNASYVGAAAGEDLALVTGRGQADLAAIEGRRPYFRDIDVVVLGIRAQDEYRLDLQAAGITTRPVPALRAEGAARTAQWAHEQLADCAGYWVHIDVDVLDPAVMPAVDAPDPGGIAFAELEILLAGLVDTPHCLGVELTVFDPDYDLDGSYAAEIVNTVVAGLAPVSSPSAVPPRLLPPGPVAPAPRPGNGRAAERTVLPAPAAVPAPAVAVEPIGPALTPDDEHDDDPRRATGAADGPDGAAPAGPTPSTGPGRLRRVPVPNDDPPAEPGEAGPAGTGLDIA
;
A
#
# COMPACT_ATOMS: atom_id res chain seq x y z
N MET A 1 -1.12 -21.47 22.73
CA MET A 1 -2.17 -22.00 21.85
C MET A 1 -1.75 -21.70 20.42
N MET A 2 -1.74 -22.69 19.53
CA MET A 2 -1.55 -22.46 18.09
C MET A 2 -2.70 -21.59 17.57
N ARG A 3 -2.42 -20.56 16.78
CA ARG A 3 -3.45 -19.78 16.10
C ARG A 3 -3.86 -20.52 14.83
N ARG A 4 -5.16 -20.74 14.64
CA ARG A 4 -5.67 -21.31 13.40
C ARG A 4 -5.77 -20.21 12.35
N ILE A 5 -5.18 -20.44 11.19
CA ILE A 5 -5.33 -19.52 10.06
C ILE A 5 -6.75 -19.61 9.50
N ALA A 6 -7.38 -18.46 9.24
CA ALA A 6 -8.64 -18.36 8.55
C ALA A 6 -8.44 -17.54 7.27
N VAL A 7 -8.69 -18.17 6.12
CA VAL A 7 -8.51 -17.54 4.80
C VAL A 7 -9.81 -16.88 4.37
N LEU A 8 -9.75 -15.58 4.13
CA LEU A 8 -10.84 -14.75 3.65
C LEU A 8 -10.51 -14.19 2.27
N ASP A 9 -11.35 -14.45 1.27
CA ASP A 9 -11.17 -13.86 -0.05
C ASP A 9 -11.79 -12.47 -0.12
N ALA A 10 -11.03 -11.52 -0.67
CA ALA A 10 -11.42 -10.16 -0.94
C ALA A 10 -11.09 -9.80 -2.40
N PRO A 11 -11.76 -10.40 -3.41
CA PRO A 11 -11.40 -10.36 -4.82
C PRO A 11 -11.78 -9.04 -5.50
N THR A 12 -11.47 -7.89 -4.88
CA THR A 12 -11.69 -6.57 -5.48
C THR A 12 -10.68 -6.28 -6.61
N ASN A 13 -11.09 -5.44 -7.52
CA ASN A 13 -10.24 -4.83 -8.54
C ASN A 13 -10.58 -3.34 -8.71
N LEU A 14 -11.34 -2.80 -7.75
CA LEU A 14 -11.89 -1.45 -7.80
C LEU A 14 -10.84 -0.36 -7.65
N GLY A 15 -9.71 -0.68 -6.99
CA GLY A 15 -8.63 0.27 -6.72
C GLY A 15 -7.68 0.48 -7.90
N LEU A 16 -7.75 -0.36 -8.94
CA LEU A 16 -6.89 -0.27 -10.11
C LEU A 16 -7.59 0.39 -11.30
N ARG A 17 -6.79 0.93 -12.22
CA ARG A 17 -7.29 1.38 -13.52
C ARG A 17 -7.49 0.19 -14.45
N PRO A 18 -8.41 0.31 -15.41
CA PRO A 18 -8.58 -0.73 -16.40
C PRO A 18 -7.32 -0.85 -17.29
N PRO A 19 -6.80 -2.07 -17.54
CA PRO A 19 -5.67 -2.28 -18.45
C PRO A 19 -5.92 -1.78 -19.85
N THR A 20 -7.17 -1.83 -20.31
CA THR A 20 -7.65 -1.24 -21.57
C THR A 20 -9.02 -0.63 -21.37
N SER A 21 -9.49 0.19 -22.30
CA SER A 21 -10.83 0.81 -22.22
C SER A 21 -12.01 -0.17 -22.14
N THR A 22 -11.77 -1.47 -22.37
CA THR A 22 -12.81 -2.50 -22.43
C THR A 22 -12.57 -3.68 -21.49
N SER A 23 -11.49 -3.65 -20.69
CA SER A 23 -11.15 -4.73 -19.75
C SER A 23 -11.14 -4.23 -18.31
N ALA A 24 -11.44 -5.11 -17.38
CA ALA A 24 -11.23 -4.89 -15.96
C ALA A 24 -9.88 -5.50 -15.53
N PRO A 25 -9.25 -5.01 -14.44
CA PRO A 25 -8.05 -5.64 -13.87
C PRO A 25 -8.34 -7.08 -13.46
N GLY A 26 -7.40 -7.99 -13.77
CA GLY A 26 -7.55 -9.44 -13.53
C GLY A 26 -7.26 -9.88 -12.10
N CYS A 27 -6.65 -9.04 -11.28
CA CYS A 27 -6.25 -9.35 -9.89
C CYS A 27 -7.41 -9.87 -9.01
N GLY A 28 -8.67 -9.51 -9.31
CA GLY A 28 -9.83 -10.09 -8.64
C GLY A 28 -9.98 -11.61 -8.80
N LYS A 29 -9.22 -12.24 -9.71
CA LYS A 29 -9.16 -13.71 -9.87
C LYS A 29 -8.14 -14.37 -8.95
N ALA A 30 -7.23 -13.61 -8.34
CA ALA A 30 -6.13 -14.11 -7.52
C ALA A 30 -6.56 -15.09 -6.42
N PRO A 31 -7.59 -14.84 -5.60
CA PRO A 31 -7.97 -15.79 -4.56
C PRO A 31 -8.32 -17.18 -5.11
N GLY A 32 -9.04 -17.23 -6.24
CA GLY A 32 -9.38 -18.48 -6.90
C GLY A 32 -8.14 -19.23 -7.38
N ALA A 33 -7.25 -18.54 -8.10
CA ALA A 33 -6.01 -19.12 -8.61
C ALA A 33 -5.11 -19.66 -7.49
N LEU A 34 -4.95 -18.92 -6.40
CA LEU A 34 -4.16 -19.39 -5.24
C LEU A 34 -4.80 -20.60 -4.54
N ARG A 35 -6.14 -20.65 -4.45
CA ARG A 35 -6.87 -21.80 -3.89
C ARG A 35 -6.73 -23.06 -4.74
N ASP A 36 -6.67 -22.93 -6.05
CA ASP A 36 -6.49 -24.05 -6.99
C ASP A 36 -5.13 -24.75 -6.78
N HIS A 37 -4.11 -24.05 -6.26
CA HIS A 37 -2.83 -24.62 -5.84
C HIS A 37 -2.83 -25.19 -4.41
N GLY A 38 -4.03 -25.42 -3.85
CA GLY A 38 -4.22 -26.16 -2.59
C GLY A 38 -3.87 -25.35 -1.33
N LEU A 39 -3.88 -24.02 -1.39
CA LEU A 39 -3.50 -23.13 -0.28
C LEU A 39 -4.19 -23.49 1.04
N LEU A 40 -5.51 -23.67 1.03
CA LEU A 40 -6.28 -24.00 2.24
C LEU A 40 -5.84 -25.32 2.90
N ALA A 41 -5.68 -26.35 2.10
CA ALA A 41 -5.29 -27.67 2.59
C ALA A 41 -3.85 -27.67 3.12
N ARG A 42 -2.94 -26.99 2.42
CA ARG A 42 -1.52 -26.89 2.79
C ARG A 42 -1.32 -26.10 4.08
N LEU A 43 -2.07 -25.02 4.27
CA LEU A 43 -2.08 -24.22 5.53
C LEU A 43 -2.90 -24.89 6.64
N ARG A 44 -3.69 -25.93 6.35
CA ARG A 44 -4.71 -26.48 7.26
C ARG A 44 -5.65 -25.37 7.78
N ALA A 45 -5.92 -24.41 6.94
CA ALA A 45 -6.68 -23.22 7.28
C ALA A 45 -8.18 -23.51 7.30
N ARG A 46 -8.91 -22.69 8.06
CA ARG A 46 -10.36 -22.60 7.93
C ARG A 46 -10.70 -21.71 6.73
N ASP A 47 -11.66 -22.15 5.94
CA ASP A 47 -12.29 -21.28 4.94
C ASP A 47 -13.19 -20.26 5.64
N ALA A 48 -12.83 -18.97 5.55
CA ALA A 48 -13.66 -17.87 6.04
C ALA A 48 -14.61 -17.32 4.95
N GLY A 49 -14.60 -17.92 3.75
CA GLY A 49 -15.45 -17.57 2.63
C GLY A 49 -14.90 -16.39 1.82
N CYS A 50 -15.79 -15.82 1.00
CA CYS A 50 -15.47 -14.73 0.10
C CYS A 50 -16.38 -13.52 0.40
N LEU A 51 -15.82 -12.32 0.36
CA LEU A 51 -16.57 -11.08 0.33
C LEU A 51 -16.60 -10.59 -1.13
N THR A 52 -17.74 -10.79 -1.79
CA THR A 52 -17.89 -10.41 -3.20
C THR A 52 -17.91 -8.90 -3.35
N PRO A 53 -16.99 -8.30 -4.15
CA PRO A 53 -16.99 -6.87 -4.41
C PRO A 53 -18.12 -6.47 -5.35
N PRO A 54 -18.46 -5.17 -5.42
CA PRO A 54 -19.23 -4.61 -6.52
C PRO A 54 -18.56 -4.91 -7.87
N ARG A 55 -19.37 -4.89 -8.94
CA ARG A 55 -18.82 -5.05 -10.29
C ARG A 55 -17.94 -3.86 -10.64
N TYR A 56 -16.81 -4.12 -11.26
CA TYR A 56 -15.96 -3.09 -11.85
C TYR A 56 -16.68 -2.38 -12.99
N ASP A 57 -16.94 -1.09 -12.81
CA ASP A 57 -17.57 -0.23 -13.82
C ASP A 57 -17.14 1.22 -13.53
N PRO A 58 -16.14 1.77 -14.26
CA PRO A 58 -15.69 3.13 -14.05
C PRO A 58 -16.74 4.18 -14.45
N GLY A 59 -17.80 3.78 -15.16
CA GLY A 59 -18.86 4.70 -15.60
C GLY A 59 -18.34 5.90 -16.36
N ASP A 60 -18.76 7.10 -15.94
CA ASP A 60 -18.32 8.37 -16.52
C ASP A 60 -17.10 8.99 -15.83
N TRP A 61 -16.44 8.27 -14.91
CA TRP A 61 -15.29 8.77 -14.17
C TRP A 61 -14.17 9.25 -15.09
N ARG A 62 -13.57 10.39 -14.74
CA ARG A 62 -12.46 11.01 -15.46
C ARG A 62 -11.35 11.42 -14.51
N PRO A 63 -10.10 11.51 -15.02
CA PRO A 63 -9.01 12.12 -14.27
C PRO A 63 -9.38 13.51 -13.73
N GLY A 64 -9.26 13.66 -12.39
CA GLY A 64 -9.66 14.88 -11.68
C GLY A 64 -10.95 14.75 -10.87
N ASP A 65 -11.75 13.69 -11.07
CA ASP A 65 -12.98 13.43 -10.32
C ASP A 65 -12.72 12.81 -8.93
N GLY A 66 -11.46 12.68 -8.54
CA GLY A 66 -11.05 11.97 -7.33
C GLY A 66 -10.77 10.49 -7.59
N VAL A 67 -10.78 9.67 -6.54
CA VAL A 67 -10.54 8.23 -6.64
C VAL A 67 -11.72 7.53 -7.30
N CYS A 68 -11.45 6.75 -8.35
CA CYS A 68 -12.44 5.94 -9.04
C CYS A 68 -13.04 4.92 -8.06
N HIS A 69 -14.35 4.66 -8.15
CA HIS A 69 -15.09 3.73 -7.28
C HIS A 69 -15.01 4.05 -5.76
N ALA A 70 -14.69 5.30 -5.37
CA ALA A 70 -14.52 5.63 -3.96
C ALA A 70 -15.70 5.23 -3.06
N PRO A 71 -16.98 5.43 -3.45
CA PRO A 71 -18.12 4.97 -2.64
C PRO A 71 -18.17 3.45 -2.50
N GLU A 72 -17.88 2.70 -3.57
CA GLU A 72 -17.88 1.25 -3.61
C GLU A 72 -16.75 0.69 -2.74
N ILE A 73 -15.54 1.25 -2.85
CA ILE A 73 -14.37 0.89 -2.03
C ILE A 73 -14.66 1.17 -0.55
N SER A 74 -15.22 2.35 -0.23
CA SER A 74 -15.56 2.70 1.16
C SER A 74 -16.55 1.70 1.77
N ASN A 75 -17.64 1.38 1.07
CA ASN A 75 -18.63 0.41 1.55
C ASN A 75 -18.06 -1.01 1.66
N TYR A 76 -17.24 -1.41 0.69
CA TYR A 76 -16.56 -2.71 0.70
C TYR A 76 -15.58 -2.81 1.88
N SER A 77 -14.83 -1.75 2.17
CA SER A 77 -13.90 -1.68 3.29
C SER A 77 -14.57 -1.85 4.65
N VAL A 78 -15.77 -1.27 4.84
CA VAL A 78 -16.57 -1.49 6.07
C VAL A 78 -16.92 -2.97 6.23
N ALA A 79 -17.45 -3.59 5.16
CA ALA A 79 -17.84 -5.00 5.20
C ALA A 79 -16.62 -5.93 5.40
N LEU A 80 -15.48 -5.59 4.80
CA LEU A 80 -14.23 -6.34 4.98
C LEU A 80 -13.71 -6.22 6.41
N ALA A 81 -13.75 -5.02 6.99
CA ALA A 81 -13.38 -4.79 8.39
C ALA A 81 -14.23 -5.63 9.36
N ASP A 82 -15.54 -5.73 9.13
CA ASP A 82 -16.43 -6.58 9.93
C ASP A 82 -16.02 -8.06 9.84
N ARG A 83 -15.66 -8.54 8.65
CA ARG A 83 -15.25 -9.94 8.45
C ARG A 83 -13.91 -10.23 9.13
N ILE A 84 -12.94 -9.33 9.04
CA ILE A 84 -11.62 -9.45 9.69
C ILE A 84 -11.81 -9.43 11.21
N GLY A 85 -12.59 -8.48 11.74
CA GLY A 85 -12.91 -8.40 13.16
C GLY A 85 -13.53 -9.71 13.68
N ALA A 86 -14.50 -10.28 12.97
CA ALA A 86 -15.12 -11.55 13.34
C ALA A 86 -14.16 -12.74 13.33
N ILE A 87 -13.11 -12.74 12.52
CA ILE A 87 -12.04 -13.77 12.55
C ILE A 87 -11.18 -13.58 13.81
N ILE A 88 -10.76 -12.35 14.10
CA ILE A 88 -9.94 -12.01 15.28
C ILE A 88 -10.68 -12.33 16.57
N ASP A 89 -11.97 -12.02 16.66
CA ASP A 89 -12.82 -12.31 17.84
C ASP A 89 -12.91 -13.82 18.16
N ARG A 90 -12.71 -14.67 17.15
CA ARG A 90 -12.61 -16.14 17.34
C ARG A 90 -11.23 -16.60 17.80
N GLY A 91 -10.26 -15.69 17.93
CA GLY A 91 -8.87 -16.02 18.24
C GLY A 91 -8.13 -16.66 17.05
N GLU A 92 -8.65 -16.52 15.83
CA GLU A 92 -8.04 -17.01 14.61
C GLU A 92 -7.13 -15.95 13.99
N PHE A 93 -6.22 -16.38 13.12
CA PHE A 93 -5.30 -15.52 12.39
C PHE A 93 -5.83 -15.30 10.98
N PRO A 94 -6.26 -14.07 10.62
CA PRO A 94 -6.74 -13.77 9.28
C PRO A 94 -5.59 -13.78 8.27
N LEU A 95 -5.80 -14.52 7.16
CA LEU A 95 -5.09 -14.37 5.90
C LEU A 95 -6.11 -13.88 4.87
N VAL A 96 -5.98 -12.63 4.45
CA VAL A 96 -6.84 -12.04 3.44
C VAL A 96 -6.16 -12.23 2.07
N LEU A 97 -6.85 -12.89 1.16
CA LEU A 97 -6.43 -12.99 -0.24
C LEU A 97 -7.12 -11.87 -1.00
N GLY A 98 -6.38 -10.84 -1.29
CA GLY A 98 -6.87 -9.69 -2.03
C GLY A 98 -6.91 -9.92 -3.52
N GLY A 99 -7.51 -8.98 -4.15
CA GLY A 99 -7.34 -8.47 -5.46
C GLY A 99 -6.34 -7.32 -5.45
N ASP A 100 -6.83 -6.09 -5.61
CA ASP A 100 -5.98 -4.89 -5.57
C ASP A 100 -5.68 -4.39 -4.14
N CYS A 101 -4.72 -3.46 -4.02
CA CYS A 101 -4.26 -2.94 -2.73
C CYS A 101 -5.29 -2.13 -1.95
N SER A 102 -6.43 -1.73 -2.56
CA SER A 102 -7.50 -1.04 -1.83
C SER A 102 -8.10 -1.87 -0.69
N VAL A 103 -7.86 -3.20 -0.64
CA VAL A 103 -8.25 -4.06 0.50
C VAL A 103 -7.61 -3.59 1.80
N LEU A 104 -6.44 -2.94 1.74
CA LEU A 104 -5.77 -2.37 2.91
C LEU A 104 -6.67 -1.40 3.67
N LEU A 105 -7.57 -0.65 3.00
CA LEU A 105 -8.47 0.26 3.70
C LEU A 105 -9.42 -0.49 4.66
N GLY A 106 -9.90 -1.66 4.26
CA GLY A 106 -10.74 -2.50 5.11
C GLY A 106 -9.97 -3.11 6.27
N SER A 107 -8.76 -3.58 6.02
CA SER A 107 -7.86 -4.11 7.04
C SER A 107 -7.44 -3.02 8.03
N ALA A 108 -7.10 -1.83 7.53
CA ALA A 108 -6.74 -0.67 8.34
C ALA A 108 -7.91 -0.22 9.25
N LEU A 109 -9.12 -0.18 8.71
CA LEU A 109 -10.33 0.11 9.50
C LEU A 109 -10.55 -0.93 10.60
N ALA A 110 -10.37 -2.23 10.29
CA ALA A 110 -10.46 -3.30 11.29
C ALA A 110 -9.41 -3.13 12.39
N MET A 111 -8.17 -2.82 12.03
CA MET A 111 -7.08 -2.58 12.98
C MET A 111 -7.30 -1.34 13.83
N HIS A 112 -7.83 -0.27 13.25
CA HIS A 112 -8.17 0.94 14.00
C HIS A 112 -9.25 0.65 15.06
N ARG A 113 -10.35 -0.03 14.65
CA ARG A 113 -11.42 -0.46 15.57
C ARG A 113 -10.90 -1.36 16.70
N LEU A 114 -9.98 -2.29 16.36
CA LEU A 114 -9.34 -3.14 17.36
C LEU A 114 -8.49 -2.33 18.34
N GLY A 115 -7.70 -1.38 17.83
CA GLY A 115 -6.89 -0.46 18.64
C GLY A 115 -7.74 0.32 19.64
N GLU A 116 -8.88 0.87 19.21
CA GLU A 116 -9.86 1.52 20.10
C GLU A 116 -10.39 0.55 21.17
N ALA A 117 -10.74 -0.68 20.79
CA ALA A 117 -11.30 -1.67 21.71
C ALA A 117 -10.32 -2.13 22.77
N VAL A 118 -9.01 -2.24 22.45
CA VAL A 118 -7.97 -2.67 23.40
C VAL A 118 -7.29 -1.50 24.11
N GLY A 119 -7.59 -0.27 23.75
CA GLY A 119 -6.96 0.94 24.29
C GLY A 119 -5.48 1.06 23.93
N GLY A 120 -5.08 0.55 22.76
CA GLY A 120 -3.71 0.54 22.25
C GLY A 120 -3.64 0.94 20.79
N ARG A 121 -2.43 1.19 20.30
CA ARG A 121 -2.21 1.47 18.89
C ARG A 121 -1.87 0.19 18.15
N ILE A 122 -2.34 0.07 16.92
CA ILE A 122 -1.95 -1.01 16.01
C ILE A 122 -1.06 -0.40 14.93
N GLY A 123 0.04 -1.08 14.62
CA GLY A 123 0.99 -0.69 13.58
C GLY A 123 0.71 -1.37 12.24
N LEU A 124 1.43 -0.92 11.22
CA LEU A 124 1.42 -1.49 9.87
C LEU A 124 2.84 -1.83 9.43
N VAL A 125 3.02 -3.06 8.95
CA VAL A 125 4.17 -3.43 8.11
C VAL A 125 3.66 -3.49 6.68
N PHE A 126 4.13 -2.58 5.84
CA PHE A 126 3.78 -2.42 4.44
C PHE A 126 4.93 -2.95 3.58
N VAL A 127 4.73 -4.10 2.93
CA VAL A 127 5.72 -4.79 2.09
C VAL A 127 5.29 -4.63 0.64
N ASP A 128 6.03 -3.84 -0.11
CA ASP A 128 5.61 -3.38 -1.42
C ASP A 128 6.81 -2.96 -2.27
N GLY A 129 6.70 -3.05 -3.59
CA GLY A 129 7.67 -2.52 -4.52
C GLY A 129 7.59 -1.01 -4.69
N HIS A 130 6.44 -0.41 -4.35
CA HIS A 130 6.13 1.01 -4.44
C HIS A 130 5.81 1.59 -3.06
N SER A 131 5.74 2.90 -2.99
CA SER A 131 5.38 3.60 -1.74
C SER A 131 3.90 3.78 -1.56
N ASP A 132 3.12 3.75 -2.63
CA ASP A 132 1.67 4.02 -2.69
C ASP A 132 1.23 5.22 -1.85
N PHE A 133 2.13 6.22 -1.84
CA PHE A 133 2.01 7.42 -1.02
C PHE A 133 1.59 8.65 -1.82
N ARG A 134 0.96 8.41 -2.97
CA ARG A 134 0.42 9.45 -3.83
C ARG A 134 -0.83 10.08 -3.22
N HIS A 135 -0.87 11.41 -3.18
CA HIS A 135 -2.04 12.15 -2.71
C HIS A 135 -2.06 13.56 -3.32
N PRO A 136 -3.16 14.33 -3.22
CA PRO A 136 -3.25 15.65 -3.86
C PRO A 136 -2.21 16.68 -3.42
N GLY A 137 -1.50 16.43 -2.33
CA GLY A 137 -0.44 17.32 -1.82
C GLY A 137 0.92 17.09 -2.46
N ASN A 138 1.17 15.94 -3.08
CA ASN A 138 2.48 15.58 -3.67
C ASN A 138 2.40 15.06 -5.10
N ALA A 139 1.23 14.76 -5.62
CA ALA A 139 1.02 14.26 -6.97
C ALA A 139 0.11 15.17 -7.77
N SER A 140 0.45 15.36 -9.06
CA SER A 140 -0.40 16.10 -10.00
C SER A 140 -1.66 15.32 -10.40
N TYR A 141 -1.69 14.02 -10.11
CA TYR A 141 -2.76 13.12 -10.49
C TYR A 141 -2.98 12.06 -9.41
N VAL A 142 -4.21 11.95 -8.99
CA VAL A 142 -4.75 10.92 -8.08
C VAL A 142 -5.98 10.30 -8.76
N GLY A 143 -6.38 9.09 -8.38
CA GLY A 143 -7.58 8.50 -8.95
C GLY A 143 -7.66 6.98 -8.91
N ALA A 144 -6.60 6.29 -8.48
CA ALA A 144 -6.57 4.84 -8.32
C ALA A 144 -6.16 4.51 -6.89
N ALA A 145 -7.08 3.98 -6.10
CA ALA A 145 -6.87 3.75 -4.67
C ALA A 145 -5.68 2.83 -4.37
N ALA A 146 -5.35 1.90 -5.28
CA ALA A 146 -4.23 0.98 -5.10
C ALA A 146 -2.86 1.68 -5.10
N GLY A 147 -2.69 2.77 -5.86
CA GLY A 147 -1.46 3.57 -5.81
C GLY A 147 -1.50 4.74 -4.80
N GLU A 148 -2.49 4.75 -3.92
CA GLU A 148 -2.75 5.79 -2.93
C GLU A 148 -3.03 5.20 -1.53
N ASP A 149 -3.02 3.89 -1.40
CA ASP A 149 -3.57 3.21 -0.23
C ASP A 149 -2.78 3.51 1.05
N LEU A 150 -1.44 3.57 1.00
CA LEU A 150 -0.62 3.97 2.14
C LEU A 150 -0.89 5.44 2.54
N ALA A 151 -1.07 6.34 1.56
CA ALA A 151 -1.44 7.71 1.84
C ALA A 151 -2.84 7.79 2.50
N LEU A 152 -3.80 7.02 1.97
CA LEU A 152 -5.17 6.96 2.49
C LEU A 152 -5.20 6.43 3.93
N VAL A 153 -4.53 5.32 4.22
CA VAL A 153 -4.56 4.72 5.56
C VAL A 153 -3.79 5.53 6.60
N THR A 154 -2.88 6.39 6.16
CA THR A 154 -2.19 7.37 7.02
C THR A 154 -2.89 8.73 7.06
N GLY A 155 -4.12 8.80 6.53
CA GLY A 155 -5.02 9.94 6.67
C GLY A 155 -4.83 11.03 5.63
N ARG A 156 -4.22 10.72 4.48
CA ARG A 156 -4.05 11.64 3.34
C ARG A 156 -5.01 11.26 2.22
N GLY A 157 -5.17 12.12 1.22
CA GLY A 157 -6.01 11.83 0.07
C GLY A 157 -7.48 12.12 0.26
N GLN A 158 -8.33 11.39 -0.47
CA GLN A 158 -9.78 11.62 -0.52
C GLN A 158 -10.46 11.27 0.81
N ALA A 159 -11.24 12.22 1.35
CA ALA A 159 -11.80 12.11 2.70
C ALA A 159 -12.72 10.89 2.90
N ASP A 160 -13.51 10.53 1.88
CA ASP A 160 -14.44 9.39 1.92
C ASP A 160 -13.72 8.04 2.10
N LEU A 161 -12.44 7.97 1.74
CA LEU A 161 -11.57 6.80 1.90
C LEU A 161 -10.64 6.94 3.10
N ALA A 162 -10.06 8.13 3.29
CA ALA A 162 -9.11 8.37 4.39
C ALA A 162 -9.77 8.55 5.76
N ALA A 163 -11.11 8.63 5.83
CA ALA A 163 -11.87 8.88 7.05
C ALA A 163 -13.19 8.09 7.13
N ILE A 164 -13.19 6.83 6.67
CA ILE A 164 -14.35 5.93 6.79
C ILE A 164 -14.78 5.86 8.26
N GLU A 165 -16.07 5.96 8.53
CA GLU A 165 -16.66 6.03 9.87
C GLU A 165 -16.15 7.21 10.73
N GLY A 166 -15.58 8.24 10.11
CA GLY A 166 -15.02 9.38 10.82
C GLY A 166 -13.68 9.10 11.50
N ARG A 167 -13.06 7.95 11.24
CA ARG A 167 -11.76 7.53 11.79
C ARG A 167 -10.63 7.99 10.87
N ARG A 168 -9.68 8.78 11.40
CA ARG A 168 -8.55 9.31 10.64
C ARG A 168 -7.41 9.73 11.57
N PRO A 169 -6.15 9.33 11.33
CA PRO A 169 -5.74 8.28 10.41
C PRO A 169 -6.10 6.89 10.95
N TYR A 170 -6.09 5.86 10.11
CA TYR A 170 -6.23 4.47 10.59
C TYR A 170 -4.92 4.00 11.25
N PHE A 171 -3.77 4.30 10.62
CA PHE A 171 -2.43 4.12 11.17
C PHE A 171 -1.75 5.47 11.27
N ARG A 172 -1.03 5.71 12.37
CA ARG A 172 -0.21 6.92 12.50
C ARG A 172 1.10 6.71 11.76
N ASP A 173 1.64 7.75 11.14
CA ASP A 173 2.89 7.70 10.37
C ASP A 173 4.02 7.00 11.13
N ILE A 174 4.18 7.29 12.43
CA ILE A 174 5.23 6.69 13.28
C ILE A 174 4.99 5.22 13.64
N ASP A 175 3.81 4.70 13.39
CA ASP A 175 3.42 3.31 13.62
C ASP A 175 3.40 2.50 12.29
N VAL A 176 4.04 3.03 11.25
CA VAL A 176 4.16 2.40 9.91
C VAL A 176 5.62 2.12 9.58
N VAL A 177 5.87 0.92 9.07
CA VAL A 177 7.17 0.47 8.54
C VAL A 177 6.97 0.01 7.12
N VAL A 178 7.67 0.64 6.16
CA VAL A 178 7.62 0.30 4.73
C VAL A 178 8.87 -0.49 4.34
N LEU A 179 8.67 -1.65 3.72
CA LEU A 179 9.72 -2.59 3.33
C LEU A 179 9.63 -2.92 1.84
N GLY A 180 10.75 -2.92 1.15
CA GLY A 180 10.81 -3.46 -0.21
C GLY A 180 10.66 -2.45 -1.34
N ILE A 181 10.36 -1.18 -1.06
CA ILE A 181 10.25 -0.16 -2.11
C ILE A 181 11.52 -0.07 -2.94
N ARG A 182 11.38 0.28 -4.20
CA ARG A 182 12.52 0.49 -5.09
C ARG A 182 13.38 1.66 -4.61
N ALA A 183 14.70 1.61 -4.86
CA ALA A 183 15.63 2.65 -4.41
C ALA A 183 15.32 4.04 -4.99
N GLN A 184 14.74 4.07 -6.17
CA GLN A 184 14.35 5.26 -6.92
C GLN A 184 12.88 5.64 -6.78
N ASP A 185 12.15 5.04 -5.85
CA ASP A 185 10.74 5.37 -5.60
C ASP A 185 10.54 6.89 -5.48
N GLU A 186 9.56 7.43 -6.22
CA GLU A 186 9.37 8.87 -6.39
C GLU A 186 8.90 9.59 -5.11
N TYR A 187 8.18 8.89 -4.22
CA TYR A 187 7.65 9.45 -2.96
C TYR A 187 8.49 9.11 -1.73
N ARG A 188 9.67 8.53 -1.90
CA ARG A 188 10.55 8.16 -0.80
C ARG A 188 10.86 9.33 0.15
N LEU A 189 11.04 10.54 -0.40
CA LEU A 189 11.31 11.72 0.42
C LEU A 189 10.06 12.20 1.17
N ASP A 190 8.89 12.00 0.60
CA ASP A 190 7.62 12.33 1.25
C ASP A 190 7.36 11.38 2.43
N LEU A 191 7.66 10.08 2.29
CA LEU A 191 7.63 9.12 3.41
C LEU A 191 8.55 9.57 4.55
N GLN A 192 9.78 9.95 4.22
CA GLN A 192 10.74 10.45 5.21
C GLN A 192 10.25 11.74 5.88
N ALA A 193 9.70 12.68 5.12
CA ALA A 193 9.15 13.93 5.64
C ALA A 193 7.92 13.69 6.54
N ALA A 194 7.13 12.67 6.26
CA ALA A 194 6.02 12.23 7.10
C ALA A 194 6.47 11.52 8.39
N GLY A 195 7.73 11.10 8.48
CA GLY A 195 8.25 10.33 9.60
C GLY A 195 7.96 8.83 9.51
N ILE A 196 7.56 8.34 8.32
CA ILE A 196 7.36 6.91 8.05
C ILE A 196 8.72 6.26 7.88
N THR A 197 8.94 5.17 8.59
CA THR A 197 10.20 4.45 8.58
C THR A 197 10.28 3.48 7.40
N THR A 198 11.36 3.54 6.62
CA THR A 198 11.49 2.75 5.38
C THR A 198 12.75 1.90 5.35
N ARG A 199 12.65 0.71 4.73
CA ARG A 199 13.79 -0.13 4.37
C ARG A 199 13.63 -0.60 2.91
N PRO A 200 14.18 0.16 1.93
CA PRO A 200 14.11 -0.19 0.52
C PRO A 200 14.94 -1.43 0.21
N VAL A 201 14.71 -2.06 -0.97
CA VAL A 201 15.37 -3.32 -1.37
C VAL A 201 16.88 -3.33 -1.16
N PRO A 202 17.68 -2.30 -1.52
CA PRO A 202 19.13 -2.34 -1.29
C PRO A 202 19.50 -2.49 0.19
N ALA A 203 18.78 -1.81 1.08
CA ALA A 203 18.98 -1.91 2.53
C ALA A 203 18.49 -3.27 3.08
N LEU A 204 17.34 -3.77 2.59
CA LEU A 204 16.82 -5.09 2.93
C LEU A 204 17.84 -6.18 2.58
N ARG A 205 18.44 -6.13 1.38
CA ARG A 205 19.45 -7.10 0.95
C ARG A 205 20.77 -6.98 1.73
N ALA A 206 21.22 -5.76 2.04
CA ALA A 206 22.43 -5.56 2.81
C ALA A 206 22.33 -6.14 4.23
N GLU A 207 21.16 -6.00 4.87
CA GLU A 207 20.91 -6.50 6.21
C GLU A 207 20.39 -7.95 6.24
N GLY A 208 19.73 -8.38 5.19
CA GLY A 208 19.06 -9.66 5.05
C GLY A 208 17.61 -9.63 5.57
N ALA A 209 16.75 -10.46 4.96
CA ALA A 209 15.31 -10.50 5.20
C ALA A 209 14.96 -10.79 6.67
N ALA A 210 15.63 -11.74 7.31
CA ALA A 210 15.37 -12.08 8.72
C ALA A 210 15.69 -10.93 9.68
N ARG A 211 16.78 -10.20 9.47
CA ARG A 211 17.13 -9.02 10.28
C ARG A 211 16.20 -7.85 9.99
N THR A 212 15.68 -7.77 8.76
CA THR A 212 14.68 -6.77 8.39
C THR A 212 13.37 -7.00 9.14
N ALA A 213 12.91 -8.25 9.25
CA ALA A 213 11.74 -8.58 10.06
C ALA A 213 11.95 -8.23 11.55
N GLN A 214 13.10 -8.59 12.12
CA GLN A 214 13.44 -8.25 13.50
C GLN A 214 13.45 -6.72 13.72
N TRP A 215 14.04 -5.99 12.79
CA TRP A 215 14.06 -4.52 12.85
C TRP A 215 12.65 -3.91 12.78
N ALA A 216 11.75 -4.46 11.93
CA ALA A 216 10.36 -4.01 11.88
C ALA A 216 9.64 -4.22 13.23
N HIS A 217 9.89 -5.33 13.91
CA HIS A 217 9.38 -5.56 15.27
C HIS A 217 9.86 -4.50 16.26
N GLU A 218 11.14 -4.10 16.17
CA GLU A 218 11.72 -3.07 17.04
C GLU A 218 11.11 -1.70 16.81
N GLN A 219 10.81 -1.36 15.52
CA GLN A 219 10.13 -0.09 15.20
C GLN A 219 8.69 -0.04 15.73
N LEU A 220 8.01 -1.18 15.80
CA LEU A 220 6.61 -1.28 16.24
C LEU A 220 6.45 -1.76 17.68
N ALA A 221 7.53 -1.74 18.47
CA ALA A 221 7.53 -2.27 19.83
C ALA A 221 6.52 -1.57 20.77
N ASP A 222 6.18 -0.31 20.51
CA ASP A 222 5.20 0.45 21.29
C ASP A 222 3.74 0.22 20.83
N CYS A 223 3.52 -0.57 19.78
CA CYS A 223 2.20 -0.95 19.30
C CYS A 223 1.68 -2.19 20.03
N ALA A 224 0.38 -2.26 20.26
CA ALA A 224 -0.27 -3.45 20.85
C ALA A 224 -0.22 -4.67 19.91
N GLY A 225 -0.01 -4.43 18.63
CA GLY A 225 0.18 -5.40 17.56
C GLY A 225 0.31 -4.68 16.24
N TYR A 226 0.42 -5.43 15.14
CA TYR A 226 0.51 -4.87 13.80
C TYR A 226 -0.13 -5.78 12.76
N TRP A 227 -0.54 -5.17 11.66
CA TRP A 227 -1.00 -5.81 10.43
C TRP A 227 0.15 -5.90 9.43
N VAL A 228 0.15 -6.94 8.59
CA VAL A 228 1.10 -7.07 7.48
C VAL A 228 0.34 -6.99 6.16
N HIS A 229 0.63 -5.99 5.37
CA HIS A 229 0.23 -5.87 3.98
C HIS A 229 1.36 -6.33 3.09
N ILE A 230 1.07 -7.15 2.09
CA ILE A 230 2.03 -7.62 1.09
C ILE A 230 1.44 -7.40 -0.30
N ASP A 231 1.99 -6.42 -1.01
CA ASP A 231 1.87 -6.36 -2.45
C ASP A 231 2.91 -7.30 -3.07
N VAL A 232 2.46 -8.23 -3.93
CA VAL A 232 3.38 -9.20 -4.55
C VAL A 232 4.28 -8.57 -5.61
N ASP A 233 4.04 -7.33 -6.01
CA ASP A 233 4.93 -6.58 -6.89
C ASP A 233 6.23 -6.14 -6.21
N VAL A 234 6.35 -6.33 -4.88
CA VAL A 234 7.64 -6.28 -4.18
C VAL A 234 8.65 -7.25 -4.78
N LEU A 235 8.17 -8.35 -5.40
CA LEU A 235 9.01 -9.30 -6.12
C LEU A 235 9.57 -8.68 -7.40
N ASP A 236 10.75 -9.15 -7.79
CA ASP A 236 11.35 -8.73 -9.06
C ASP A 236 10.58 -9.35 -10.24
N PRO A 237 10.24 -8.60 -11.29
CA PRO A 237 9.55 -9.14 -12.46
C PRO A 237 10.33 -10.23 -13.21
N ALA A 238 11.62 -10.39 -12.96
CA ALA A 238 12.39 -11.53 -13.46
C ALA A 238 11.94 -12.87 -12.85
N VAL A 239 11.28 -12.85 -11.69
CA VAL A 239 10.75 -14.04 -11.01
C VAL A 239 9.23 -14.02 -10.89
N MET A 240 8.58 -12.86 -10.89
CA MET A 240 7.13 -12.71 -10.75
C MET A 240 6.61 -11.49 -11.54
N PRO A 241 6.40 -11.60 -12.86
CA PRO A 241 5.91 -10.51 -13.70
C PRO A 241 4.39 -10.36 -13.70
N ALA A 242 3.64 -11.24 -13.01
CA ALA A 242 2.18 -11.30 -13.07
C ALA A 242 1.51 -10.30 -12.11
N VAL A 243 1.77 -9.01 -12.35
CA VAL A 243 1.25 -7.84 -11.63
C VAL A 243 0.94 -6.72 -12.63
N ASP A 244 0.23 -5.67 -12.21
CA ASP A 244 -0.09 -4.53 -13.06
C ASP A 244 1.07 -3.53 -13.21
N ALA A 245 1.97 -3.42 -12.23
CA ALA A 245 3.11 -2.49 -12.23
C ALA A 245 4.46 -3.20 -11.99
N PRO A 246 4.98 -3.99 -12.95
CA PRO A 246 6.17 -4.82 -12.76
C PRO A 246 7.47 -4.01 -12.88
N ASP A 247 7.94 -3.41 -11.80
CA ASP A 247 9.18 -2.63 -11.77
C ASP A 247 10.41 -3.47 -11.37
N PRO A 248 11.53 -3.40 -12.14
CA PRO A 248 12.76 -4.12 -11.82
C PRO A 248 13.42 -3.68 -10.51
N GLY A 249 14.17 -4.58 -9.89
CA GLY A 249 14.92 -4.31 -8.66
C GLY A 249 14.20 -4.78 -7.39
N GLY A 250 13.18 -5.61 -7.53
CA GLY A 250 12.44 -6.25 -6.43
C GLY A 250 13.21 -7.37 -5.74
N ILE A 251 12.59 -8.02 -4.76
CA ILE A 251 13.15 -9.17 -4.04
C ILE A 251 12.80 -10.49 -4.72
N ALA A 252 13.44 -11.58 -4.31
CA ALA A 252 13.12 -12.93 -4.76
C ALA A 252 12.09 -13.60 -3.82
N PHE A 253 11.42 -14.66 -4.30
CA PHE A 253 10.49 -15.46 -3.48
C PHE A 253 11.12 -15.96 -2.16
N ALA A 254 12.37 -16.43 -2.20
CA ALA A 254 13.06 -16.88 -0.98
C ALA A 254 13.33 -15.73 0.03
N GLU A 255 13.56 -14.50 -0.44
CA GLU A 255 13.69 -13.34 0.44
C GLU A 255 12.34 -12.99 1.08
N LEU A 256 11.24 -13.04 0.29
CA LEU A 256 9.88 -12.82 0.80
C LEU A 256 9.46 -13.90 1.81
N GLU A 257 9.77 -15.17 1.54
CA GLU A 257 9.51 -16.29 2.47
C GLU A 257 10.15 -16.03 3.84
N ILE A 258 11.45 -15.72 3.84
CA ILE A 258 12.20 -15.47 5.08
C ILE A 258 11.67 -14.21 5.80
N LEU A 259 11.36 -13.16 5.04
CA LEU A 259 10.79 -11.92 5.59
C LEU A 259 9.45 -12.20 6.26
N LEU A 260 8.53 -12.85 5.55
CA LEU A 260 7.19 -13.18 6.04
C LEU A 260 7.29 -14.09 7.29
N ALA A 261 8.11 -15.15 7.23
CA ALA A 261 8.31 -16.03 8.38
C ALA A 261 8.78 -15.26 9.62
N GLY A 262 9.74 -14.35 9.44
CA GLY A 262 10.21 -13.49 10.53
C GLY A 262 9.13 -12.55 11.05
N LEU A 263 8.35 -11.92 10.17
CA LEU A 263 7.29 -10.97 10.56
C LEU A 263 6.15 -11.64 11.34
N VAL A 264 5.81 -12.90 11.04
CA VAL A 264 4.70 -13.60 11.72
C VAL A 264 5.12 -14.44 12.93
N ASP A 265 6.43 -14.62 13.17
CA ASP A 265 6.96 -15.38 14.34
C ASP A 265 6.88 -14.55 15.63
N THR A 266 5.71 -13.98 15.86
CA THR A 266 5.40 -13.21 17.05
C THR A 266 3.90 -13.18 17.29
N PRO A 267 3.46 -13.13 18.56
CA PRO A 267 2.04 -12.94 18.87
C PRO A 267 1.51 -11.54 18.48
N HIS A 268 2.38 -10.57 18.24
CA HIS A 268 1.99 -9.19 17.90
C HIS A 268 1.55 -9.04 16.44
N CYS A 269 1.91 -9.97 15.54
CA CYS A 269 1.34 -10.00 14.18
C CYS A 269 -0.12 -10.45 14.26
N LEU A 270 -1.05 -9.60 13.86
CA LEU A 270 -2.49 -9.80 14.01
C LEU A 270 -3.13 -10.46 12.78
N GLY A 271 -2.52 -10.33 11.62
CA GLY A 271 -2.96 -10.92 10.36
C GLY A 271 -2.08 -10.47 9.20
N VAL A 272 -2.35 -11.07 8.04
CA VAL A 272 -1.64 -10.80 6.78
C VAL A 272 -2.65 -10.66 5.65
N GLU A 273 -2.39 -9.77 4.73
CA GLU A 273 -3.06 -9.73 3.43
C GLU A 273 -2.06 -9.79 2.29
N LEU A 274 -2.52 -10.32 1.15
CA LEU A 274 -1.74 -10.48 -0.07
C LEU A 274 -2.52 -9.91 -1.24
N THR A 275 -1.89 -9.05 -2.06
CA THR A 275 -2.56 -8.24 -3.09
C THR A 275 -1.84 -8.27 -4.43
N VAL A 276 -2.51 -7.81 -5.47
CA VAL A 276 -2.04 -7.42 -6.81
C VAL A 276 -1.66 -8.57 -7.74
N PHE A 277 -1.49 -9.80 -7.27
CA PHE A 277 -1.30 -10.91 -8.20
C PHE A 277 -2.41 -10.94 -9.25
N ASP A 278 -2.03 -10.94 -10.54
CA ASP A 278 -2.98 -10.98 -11.65
C ASP A 278 -2.82 -12.28 -12.46
N PRO A 279 -3.75 -13.25 -12.28
CA PRO A 279 -3.71 -14.52 -13.00
C PRO A 279 -3.84 -14.40 -14.52
N ASP A 280 -4.29 -13.27 -15.06
CA ASP A 280 -4.34 -13.07 -16.52
C ASP A 280 -2.94 -13.01 -17.15
N TYR A 281 -1.91 -12.72 -16.33
CA TYR A 281 -0.50 -12.77 -16.73
C TYR A 281 0.22 -14.06 -16.31
N ASP A 282 -0.49 -15.05 -15.72
CA ASP A 282 0.03 -16.35 -15.26
C ASP A 282 -0.68 -17.49 -16.00
N LEU A 283 -0.37 -17.65 -17.29
CA LEU A 283 -1.10 -18.55 -18.19
C LEU A 283 -1.02 -20.03 -17.82
N ASP A 284 0.05 -20.45 -17.15
CA ASP A 284 0.28 -21.85 -16.77
C ASP A 284 0.13 -22.10 -15.25
N GLY A 285 -0.16 -21.07 -14.47
CA GLY A 285 -0.34 -21.13 -13.01
C GLY A 285 0.97 -21.29 -12.24
N SER A 286 2.12 -21.10 -12.87
CA SER A 286 3.43 -21.30 -12.23
C SER A 286 3.71 -20.23 -11.17
N TYR A 287 3.35 -18.98 -11.39
CA TYR A 287 3.52 -17.91 -10.41
C TYR A 287 2.56 -18.06 -9.24
N ALA A 288 1.32 -18.45 -9.48
CA ALA A 288 0.38 -18.80 -8.40
C ALA A 288 0.92 -19.91 -7.50
N ALA A 289 1.54 -20.95 -8.10
CA ALA A 289 2.16 -22.03 -7.35
C ALA A 289 3.32 -21.55 -6.47
N GLU A 290 4.20 -20.68 -6.99
CA GLU A 290 5.33 -20.13 -6.24
C GLU A 290 4.86 -19.18 -5.12
N ILE A 291 3.85 -18.34 -5.37
CA ILE A 291 3.22 -17.53 -4.32
C ILE A 291 2.67 -18.41 -3.20
N VAL A 292 1.95 -19.48 -3.56
CA VAL A 292 1.40 -20.42 -2.56
C VAL A 292 2.52 -21.14 -1.80
N ASN A 293 3.62 -21.54 -2.46
CA ASN A 293 4.79 -22.12 -1.79
C ASN A 293 5.36 -21.16 -0.75
N THR A 294 5.59 -19.91 -1.14
CA THR A 294 6.14 -18.85 -0.30
C THR A 294 5.23 -18.52 0.89
N VAL A 295 3.93 -18.37 0.65
CA VAL A 295 2.96 -18.07 1.71
C VAL A 295 2.83 -19.23 2.70
N VAL A 296 2.79 -20.46 2.23
CA VAL A 296 2.71 -21.67 3.10
C VAL A 296 3.95 -21.80 3.98
N ALA A 297 5.14 -21.61 3.43
CA ALA A 297 6.38 -21.65 4.18
C ALA A 297 6.52 -20.45 5.14
N GLY A 298 6.23 -19.25 4.64
CA GLY A 298 6.29 -18.01 5.44
C GLY A 298 5.29 -17.96 6.60
N LEU A 299 4.12 -18.59 6.48
CA LEU A 299 3.12 -18.64 7.55
C LEU A 299 3.30 -19.85 8.51
N ALA A 300 4.29 -20.71 8.30
CA ALA A 300 4.52 -21.86 9.17
C ALA A 300 4.67 -21.49 10.67
N PRO A 301 5.30 -20.37 11.06
CA PRO A 301 5.40 -19.98 12.47
C PRO A 301 4.04 -19.72 13.15
N VAL A 302 3.03 -19.25 12.43
CA VAL A 302 1.68 -18.97 12.99
C VAL A 302 1.04 -20.22 13.60
N SER A 303 1.26 -21.38 12.96
CA SER A 303 0.70 -22.65 13.37
C SER A 303 1.63 -23.44 14.33
N SER A 304 2.80 -22.86 14.69
CA SER A 304 3.76 -23.50 15.58
C SER A 304 3.39 -23.33 17.05
N PRO A 305 3.74 -24.28 17.95
CA PRO A 305 3.39 -24.20 19.38
C PRO A 305 3.98 -23.00 20.13
N SER A 306 5.03 -22.38 19.58
CA SER A 306 5.73 -21.23 20.18
C SER A 306 4.98 -19.91 20.04
N ALA A 307 4.08 -19.78 19.07
CA ALA A 307 3.30 -18.58 18.83
C ALA A 307 2.08 -18.52 19.77
N VAL A 308 2.28 -18.27 21.05
CA VAL A 308 1.19 -17.97 21.98
C VAL A 308 0.93 -16.47 21.94
N PRO A 309 -0.24 -16.01 21.48
CA PRO A 309 -0.56 -14.58 21.53
C PRO A 309 -0.59 -14.14 23.00
N PRO A 310 -0.03 -12.98 23.36
CA PRO A 310 -0.40 -12.36 24.62
C PRO A 310 -1.92 -12.14 24.56
N ARG A 311 -2.63 -12.58 25.57
CA ARG A 311 -4.02 -12.24 25.75
C ARG A 311 -4.07 -10.71 25.74
N LEU A 312 -4.75 -10.10 24.79
CA LEU A 312 -5.14 -8.70 24.85
C LEU A 312 -6.13 -8.59 26.02
N LEU A 313 -5.59 -8.55 27.24
CA LEU A 313 -6.37 -8.29 28.43
C LEU A 313 -6.56 -6.78 28.51
N PRO A 314 -7.79 -6.30 28.71
CA PRO A 314 -7.97 -4.91 29.10
C PRO A 314 -7.05 -4.61 30.30
N PRO A 315 -6.49 -3.40 30.40
CA PRO A 315 -5.63 -3.04 31.51
C PRO A 315 -6.37 -3.38 32.80
N GLY A 316 -5.77 -4.27 33.61
CA GLY A 316 -6.33 -4.63 34.91
C GLY A 316 -6.56 -3.37 35.72
N PRO A 317 -7.55 -3.36 36.65
CA PRO A 317 -7.83 -2.19 37.48
C PRO A 317 -6.54 -1.69 38.09
N VAL A 318 -6.18 -0.45 37.83
CA VAL A 318 -5.04 0.25 38.42
C VAL A 318 -5.21 0.15 39.92
N ALA A 319 -4.29 -0.53 40.59
CA ALA A 319 -4.28 -0.60 42.05
C ALA A 319 -4.29 0.84 42.60
N PRO A 320 -5.17 1.18 43.53
CA PRO A 320 -5.20 2.53 44.10
C PRO A 320 -3.83 2.84 44.70
N ALA A 321 -3.30 4.01 44.36
CA ALA A 321 -2.05 4.51 44.91
C ALA A 321 -2.08 4.42 46.47
N PRO A 322 -1.00 3.99 47.10
CA PRO A 322 -0.94 3.90 48.58
C PRO A 322 -1.21 5.28 49.17
N ARG A 323 -2.19 5.35 50.06
CA ARG A 323 -2.48 6.58 50.84
C ARG A 323 -1.23 6.97 51.63
N PRO A 324 -0.86 8.26 51.66
CA PRO A 324 0.27 8.71 52.47
C PRO A 324 -0.04 8.42 53.96
N GLY A 325 0.72 7.47 54.54
CA GLY A 325 0.64 7.18 55.96
C GLY A 325 1.21 8.35 56.77
N ASN A 326 0.46 8.80 57.78
CA ASN A 326 0.94 9.70 58.80
C ASN A 326 2.11 9.03 59.55
N GLY A 327 3.34 9.36 59.20
CA GLY A 327 4.57 8.88 59.81
C GLY A 327 5.52 10.02 60.10
N ARG A 328 5.71 10.26 61.36
CA ARG A 328 6.69 11.06 62.11
C ARG A 328 7.84 11.67 61.28
N ALA A 329 8.05 12.96 61.54
CA ALA A 329 9.21 13.75 61.17
C ALA A 329 10.53 13.04 61.49
N ALA A 330 11.34 12.78 60.46
CA ALA A 330 12.77 12.51 60.62
C ALA A 330 13.52 13.72 60.02
N GLU A 331 14.46 14.20 60.80
CA GLU A 331 15.30 15.35 60.52
C GLU A 331 15.96 15.25 59.13
N ARG A 332 15.72 16.26 58.32
CA ARG A 332 16.40 16.43 57.02
C ARG A 332 17.73 17.15 57.26
N THR A 333 18.82 16.42 57.08
CA THR A 333 20.15 16.98 56.88
C THR A 333 20.15 17.74 55.54
N VAL A 334 20.33 19.04 55.57
CA VAL A 334 20.41 19.92 54.38
C VAL A 334 21.83 19.81 53.84
N LEU A 335 21.95 19.25 52.62
CA LEU A 335 23.18 19.38 51.80
C LEU A 335 23.13 20.71 51.05
N PRO A 336 24.25 21.43 50.92
CA PRO A 336 24.27 22.70 50.24
C PRO A 336 24.15 22.53 48.71
N ALA A 337 23.41 23.43 48.08
CA ALA A 337 23.20 23.46 46.64
C ALA A 337 24.51 23.78 45.87
N PRO A 338 24.74 23.17 44.69
CA PRO A 338 25.86 23.57 43.84
C PRO A 338 25.63 24.95 43.22
N ALA A 339 26.73 25.76 43.15
CA ALA A 339 26.76 27.07 42.65
C ALA A 339 26.35 27.15 41.14
N ALA A 340 25.53 28.11 40.80
CA ALA A 340 25.12 28.40 39.45
C ALA A 340 26.29 28.87 38.59
N VAL A 341 26.49 28.23 37.42
CA VAL A 341 27.40 28.69 36.39
C VAL A 341 26.69 29.76 35.55
N PRO A 342 27.28 30.93 35.31
CA PRO A 342 26.64 31.97 34.49
C PRO A 342 26.67 31.55 33.00
N ALA A 343 25.54 31.73 32.33
CA ALA A 343 25.41 31.54 30.88
C ALA A 343 26.17 32.65 30.13
N PRO A 344 26.77 32.36 28.95
CA PRO A 344 27.42 33.36 28.14
C PRO A 344 26.39 34.31 27.52
N ALA A 345 26.65 35.60 27.60
CA ALA A 345 25.88 36.67 26.98
C ALA A 345 26.04 36.61 25.45
N VAL A 346 24.92 36.43 24.74
CA VAL A 346 24.85 36.60 23.28
C VAL A 346 24.58 38.12 23.05
N ALA A 347 25.54 38.77 22.41
CA ALA A 347 25.39 40.14 21.94
C ALA A 347 24.40 40.16 20.75
N VAL A 348 23.31 40.89 20.93
CA VAL A 348 22.36 41.20 19.85
C VAL A 348 22.76 42.55 19.27
N GLU A 349 23.18 42.57 18.02
CA GLU A 349 23.37 43.82 17.27
C GLU A 349 22.00 44.38 16.85
N PRO A 350 21.83 45.71 16.87
CA PRO A 350 20.55 46.37 16.57
C PRO A 350 20.31 46.39 15.04
N ILE A 351 19.16 45.89 14.64
CA ILE A 351 18.61 46.04 13.29
C ILE A 351 18.22 47.50 13.09
N GLY A 352 18.75 48.10 12.00
CA GLY A 352 18.44 49.47 11.59
C GLY A 352 16.98 49.68 11.19
N PRO A 353 16.55 50.96 11.04
CA PRO A 353 15.14 51.32 11.11
C PRO A 353 14.34 50.95 9.85
N ALA A 354 13.07 50.63 10.11
CA ALA A 354 12.02 50.39 9.15
C ALA A 354 11.78 51.58 8.23
N LEU A 355 11.64 51.31 6.94
CA LEU A 355 11.15 52.26 5.95
C LEU A 355 9.63 52.39 6.12
N THR A 356 9.18 53.62 6.36
CA THR A 356 7.78 54.05 6.32
C THR A 356 7.33 54.21 4.85
N PRO A 357 6.07 53.98 4.54
CA PRO A 357 5.50 54.31 3.24
C PRO A 357 5.03 55.74 3.24
N ASP A 358 5.52 56.54 2.31
CA ASP A 358 4.97 57.88 2.00
C ASP A 358 4.46 57.92 0.57
N ASP A 359 3.19 58.26 0.51
CA ASP A 359 2.48 59.27 -0.25
C ASP A 359 2.34 59.13 -1.79
N GLU A 360 1.11 58.97 -2.10
CA GLU A 360 0.27 59.62 -3.12
C GLU A 360 1.00 60.58 -4.08
N HIS A 361 0.86 60.33 -5.36
CA HIS A 361 0.62 61.41 -6.31
C HIS A 361 -0.35 60.98 -7.43
N ASP A 362 -1.48 61.62 -7.36
CA ASP A 362 -2.50 61.93 -8.32
C ASP A 362 -1.90 62.50 -9.62
N ASP A 363 -2.36 61.99 -10.78
CA ASP A 363 -2.54 62.83 -11.96
C ASP A 363 -3.40 62.12 -13.02
N ASP A 364 -4.69 62.49 -13.06
CA ASP A 364 -5.55 62.47 -14.23
C ASP A 364 -5.35 63.81 -14.98
N PRO A 365 -5.28 63.94 -16.29
CA PRO A 365 -6.49 64.34 -16.96
C PRO A 365 -6.75 63.92 -18.45
N ARG A 366 -8.03 63.66 -18.68
CA ARG A 366 -8.86 64.23 -19.80
C ARG A 366 -8.69 63.70 -21.24
N ARG A 367 -9.80 63.07 -21.64
CA ARG A 367 -10.71 63.57 -22.74
C ARG A 367 -10.24 63.48 -24.17
N ALA A 368 -11.00 62.71 -24.92
CA ALA A 368 -11.83 63.19 -26.07
C ALA A 368 -12.49 61.96 -26.74
N THR A 369 -13.78 61.77 -26.63
CA THR A 369 -14.87 62.18 -27.54
C THR A 369 -14.72 61.70 -28.99
N GLY A 370 -15.68 60.91 -29.39
CA GLY A 370 -15.97 60.68 -30.83
C GLY A 370 -17.03 59.59 -31.02
N ALA A 371 -18.24 60.08 -31.23
CA ALA A 371 -19.46 59.35 -31.52
C ALA A 371 -19.52 58.87 -32.98
N ALA A 372 -20.36 57.92 -33.19
CA ALA A 372 -21.46 57.86 -34.15
C ALA A 372 -21.47 56.67 -35.12
N ASP A 373 -22.63 56.10 -35.10
CA ASP A 373 -23.45 55.54 -36.21
C ASP A 373 -23.13 54.12 -36.76
N GLY A 374 -24.13 53.23 -36.54
CA GLY A 374 -24.42 52.12 -37.39
C GLY A 374 -25.08 52.58 -38.69
N PRO A 375 -25.74 51.74 -39.51
CA PRO A 375 -26.24 50.40 -39.29
C PRO A 375 -26.02 49.41 -40.48
N ASP A 376 -26.63 48.24 -40.35
CA ASP A 376 -27.15 47.35 -41.44
C ASP A 376 -26.18 46.41 -42.17
N GLY A 377 -26.60 45.13 -42.20
CA GLY A 377 -26.50 44.36 -43.40
C GLY A 377 -26.08 42.89 -43.26
N ALA A 378 -27.11 42.05 -43.18
CA ALA A 378 -27.20 40.78 -43.90
C ALA A 378 -26.19 39.66 -43.60
N ALA A 379 -26.72 38.56 -43.10
CA ALA A 379 -26.21 37.20 -43.29
C ALA A 379 -26.21 36.80 -44.77
N PRO A 380 -25.32 35.88 -45.15
CA PRO A 380 -25.83 34.71 -45.87
C PRO A 380 -25.26 33.34 -45.37
N ALA A 381 -26.19 32.42 -45.30
CA ALA A 381 -26.22 31.03 -45.80
C ALA A 381 -24.91 30.23 -45.77
N GLY A 382 -24.97 29.07 -45.05
CA GLY A 382 -24.03 27.98 -45.16
C GLY A 382 -24.05 27.24 -46.50
N PRO A 383 -23.13 26.34 -46.70
CA PRO A 383 -23.41 25.16 -47.50
C PRO A 383 -23.24 23.83 -46.75
N THR A 384 -24.11 22.94 -47.14
CA THR A 384 -24.31 21.53 -46.83
C THR A 384 -23.15 20.62 -47.28
N PRO A 385 -23.12 19.36 -46.83
CA PRO A 385 -21.95 18.51 -46.76
C PRO A 385 -21.63 17.76 -48.05
N SER A 386 -20.35 17.50 -48.27
CA SER A 386 -19.86 16.61 -49.34
C SER A 386 -19.29 15.33 -48.72
N THR A 387 -19.95 14.24 -49.02
CA THR A 387 -19.52 12.84 -48.84
C THR A 387 -18.36 12.51 -49.80
N GLY A 388 -17.34 11.80 -49.25
CA GLY A 388 -16.35 11.11 -50.07
C GLY A 388 -15.28 10.39 -49.23
N PRO A 389 -15.04 9.09 -49.43
CA PRO A 389 -14.21 8.28 -48.52
C PRO A 389 -12.72 8.42 -48.87
N GLY A 390 -11.94 8.91 -47.91
CA GLY A 390 -10.49 8.95 -47.95
C GLY A 390 -9.87 7.60 -47.67
N ARG A 391 -9.18 7.03 -48.64
CA ARG A 391 -8.40 5.79 -48.53
C ARG A 391 -7.28 5.93 -47.52
N LEU A 392 -7.26 5.03 -46.52
CA LEU A 392 -6.13 4.77 -45.64
C LEU A 392 -4.98 4.19 -46.47
N ARG A 393 -3.83 4.84 -46.43
CA ARG A 393 -2.55 4.31 -46.93
C ARG A 393 -2.11 3.13 -46.03
N ARG A 394 -1.95 1.97 -46.65
CA ARG A 394 -1.27 0.81 -46.04
C ARG A 394 0.23 1.10 -45.94
N VAL A 395 0.77 0.91 -44.74
CA VAL A 395 2.20 0.77 -44.47
C VAL A 395 2.58 -0.67 -44.84
N PRO A 396 3.69 -0.94 -45.57
CA PRO A 396 4.10 -2.30 -45.91
C PRO A 396 4.66 -3.03 -44.70
N VAL A 397 4.19 -4.24 -44.50
CA VAL A 397 4.75 -5.23 -43.55
C VAL A 397 5.95 -5.88 -44.22
N PRO A 398 7.10 -6.10 -43.52
CA PRO A 398 8.21 -6.89 -44.05
C PRO A 398 7.80 -8.36 -44.18
N ASN A 399 8.18 -9.00 -45.31
CA ASN A 399 8.01 -10.41 -45.58
C ASN A 399 8.88 -11.21 -44.61
N ASP A 400 8.26 -12.11 -43.87
CA ASP A 400 8.92 -13.24 -43.21
C ASP A 400 9.00 -14.39 -44.20
N ASP A 401 10.20 -14.72 -44.70
CA ASP A 401 10.50 -15.97 -45.39
C ASP A 401 10.60 -17.11 -44.38
N PRO A 402 10.04 -18.29 -44.66
CA PRO A 402 10.13 -19.44 -43.78
C PRO A 402 11.56 -20.06 -43.80
N PRO A 403 12.05 -20.66 -42.70
CA PRO A 403 13.36 -21.29 -42.64
C PRO A 403 13.35 -22.60 -43.45
N ALA A 404 14.44 -22.84 -44.17
CA ALA A 404 14.70 -24.02 -44.97
C ALA A 404 14.82 -25.28 -44.09
N GLU A 405 14.20 -26.39 -44.57
CA GLU A 405 14.30 -27.73 -43.99
C GLU A 405 15.75 -28.25 -44.07
N PRO A 406 16.27 -28.98 -43.04
CA PRO A 406 17.53 -29.69 -43.16
C PRO A 406 17.31 -31.05 -43.85
N GLY A 407 18.07 -31.29 -44.93
CA GLY A 407 18.06 -32.50 -45.74
C GLY A 407 18.47 -33.76 -44.94
N GLU A 408 17.79 -34.84 -45.32
CA GLU A 408 18.09 -36.23 -44.96
C GLU A 408 19.51 -36.63 -45.34
N ALA A 409 20.26 -37.20 -44.38
CA ALA A 409 21.46 -37.99 -44.66
C ALA A 409 21.21 -39.42 -44.13
N GLY A 410 21.21 -40.37 -45.06
CA GLY A 410 21.02 -41.79 -44.84
C GLY A 410 22.22 -42.49 -44.17
N PRO A 411 22.10 -43.82 -43.94
CA PRO A 411 22.86 -44.52 -42.91
C PRO A 411 24.11 -45.26 -43.46
N ALA A 412 25.17 -45.27 -42.62
CA ALA A 412 26.26 -46.27 -42.67
C ALA A 412 26.88 -46.26 -41.29
N GLY A 413 26.98 -47.32 -40.53
CA GLY A 413 27.52 -48.63 -40.81
C GLY A 413 28.47 -48.97 -39.67
N THR A 414 28.10 -49.90 -38.80
CA THR A 414 28.88 -50.93 -38.09
C THR A 414 30.30 -50.69 -37.59
N GLY A 415 30.53 -51.08 -36.34
CA GLY A 415 31.80 -51.66 -35.85
C GLY A 415 32.13 -51.29 -34.42
N LEU A 416 31.83 -52.20 -33.45
CA LEU A 416 32.73 -52.99 -32.61
C LEU A 416 34.02 -52.22 -32.14
N ASP A 417 34.42 -52.14 -30.91
CA ASP A 417 34.66 -53.05 -29.79
C ASP A 417 35.35 -52.32 -28.64
N ILE A 418 35.05 -52.74 -27.43
CA ILE A 418 35.89 -53.03 -26.26
C ILE A 418 37.00 -52.05 -25.84
N ALA A 419 36.87 -51.39 -24.72
CA ALA A 419 37.66 -51.53 -23.48
C ALA A 419 37.08 -50.62 -22.39
#